data_12099942f5ad529fa7c3ab0500ad01e3
#
_entry.id   12099942f5ad529fa7c3ab0500ad01e3
#
_cell.length_a   1.000
_cell.length_b   1.000
_cell.length_c   1.000
_cell.angle_alpha   90.00
_cell.angle_beta   90.00
_cell.angle_gamma   90.00
#
_symmetry.space_group_name_H-M   'P 1'
#
loop_
_entity.id
_entity.type
_entity.pdbx_description
1 polymer ?
#
loop_
_entity_poly.entity_id
_entity_poly.type
_entity_poly.pdbx_seq_one_letter_code
_entity_poly.pdbx_strand_id
1 'polypeptide(L)'
;MNAEQSLQEKYAPQNICFGCGVANPDGLHIRSFLKNSDESRASGEVVAEWKPQKKYEAFEGVLNGGIIGTLLDCHCNWTAAYHLMKRASENRPPCTVTAEYAIKLLRPTPTNDSVFLSAKVVEITDDRATIDGTLSAGGKVCATCRGVFVAVKEGHPAYHRW
;
A
#
# COMPACT_ATOMS: atom_id res chain seq x y z
N MET A 1 12.55 -22.42 6.28
CA MET A 1 12.75 -21.04 5.82
C MET A 1 11.54 -20.26 6.33
N ASN A 2 11.74 -19.24 7.15
CA ASN A 2 10.65 -18.37 7.54
C ASN A 2 10.21 -17.60 6.30
N ALA A 3 8.91 -17.68 5.95
CA ALA A 3 8.35 -16.86 4.90
C ALA A 3 8.57 -15.37 5.24
N GLU A 4 8.93 -14.58 4.25
CA GLU A 4 9.12 -13.14 4.44
C GLU A 4 7.79 -12.52 4.88
N GLN A 5 7.78 -11.81 6.02
CA GLN A 5 6.61 -11.12 6.51
C GLN A 5 6.40 -9.82 5.74
N SER A 6 5.16 -9.54 5.37
CA SER A 6 4.79 -8.23 4.84
C SER A 6 4.94 -7.13 5.90
N LEU A 7 4.98 -5.87 5.46
CA LEU A 7 5.02 -4.72 6.36
C LEU A 7 3.81 -4.73 7.31
N GLN A 8 2.64 -5.10 6.82
CA GLN A 8 1.41 -5.18 7.60
C GLN A 8 1.48 -6.24 8.71
N GLU A 9 1.96 -7.43 8.39
CA GLU A 9 2.09 -8.52 9.35
C GLU A 9 3.15 -8.24 10.41
N LYS A 10 4.25 -7.63 9.99
CA LYS A 10 5.37 -7.30 10.88
C LYS A 10 5.03 -6.19 11.87
N TYR A 11 4.34 -5.14 11.44
CA TYR A 11 4.20 -3.91 12.23
C TYR A 11 2.78 -3.66 12.74
N ALA A 12 1.75 -4.25 12.12
CA ALA A 12 0.36 -3.99 12.46
C ALA A 12 -0.54 -5.24 12.38
N PRO A 13 -0.20 -6.34 13.09
CA PRO A 13 -0.93 -7.61 12.98
C PRO A 13 -2.40 -7.51 13.47
N GLN A 14 -2.75 -6.49 14.26
CA GLN A 14 -4.10 -6.27 14.78
C GLN A 14 -4.91 -5.24 13.96
N ASN A 15 -4.34 -4.70 12.89
CA ASN A 15 -5.02 -3.70 12.07
C ASN A 15 -6.24 -4.30 11.37
N ILE A 16 -7.38 -3.58 11.45
CA ILE A 16 -8.67 -3.97 10.86
C ILE A 16 -9.02 -3.17 9.58
N CYS A 17 -8.08 -2.43 8.99
CA CYS A 17 -8.31 -1.69 7.76
C CYS A 17 -8.89 -2.61 6.66
N PHE A 18 -9.92 -2.14 5.96
CA PHE A 18 -10.54 -2.90 4.87
C PHE A 18 -9.54 -3.26 3.75
N GLY A 19 -8.64 -2.34 3.39
CA GLY A 19 -7.66 -2.60 2.31
C GLY A 19 -6.51 -3.51 2.74
N CYS A 20 -5.89 -3.24 3.90
CA CYS A 20 -4.63 -3.87 4.29
C CYS A 20 -4.63 -4.55 5.67
N GLY A 21 -5.73 -4.49 6.41
CA GLY A 21 -5.80 -5.04 7.77
C GLY A 21 -5.57 -6.54 7.82
N VAL A 22 -4.62 -6.96 8.65
CA VAL A 22 -4.31 -8.38 8.87
C VAL A 22 -5.46 -9.06 9.62
N ALA A 23 -6.06 -8.34 10.57
CA ALA A 23 -7.11 -8.85 11.45
C ALA A 23 -8.54 -8.70 10.90
N ASN A 24 -8.72 -8.09 9.72
CA ASN A 24 -10.05 -7.96 9.11
C ASN A 24 -10.33 -9.15 8.18
N PRO A 25 -11.23 -10.10 8.55
CA PRO A 25 -11.50 -11.28 7.73
C PRO A 25 -12.17 -10.95 6.39
N ASP A 26 -12.85 -9.79 6.29
CA ASP A 26 -13.59 -9.36 5.09
C ASP A 26 -12.81 -8.36 4.24
N GLY A 27 -11.54 -8.09 4.59
CA GLY A 27 -10.69 -7.12 3.90
C GLY A 27 -10.09 -7.64 2.60
N LEU A 28 -9.45 -6.73 1.87
CA LEU A 28 -8.72 -7.07 0.63
C LEU A 28 -7.39 -7.75 0.90
N HIS A 29 -6.84 -7.60 2.10
CA HIS A 29 -5.59 -8.21 2.54
C HIS A 29 -4.38 -7.89 1.67
N ILE A 30 -4.26 -6.64 1.16
CA ILE A 30 -3.03 -6.24 0.46
C ILE A 30 -1.82 -6.44 1.38
N ARG A 31 -0.76 -7.03 0.85
CA ARG A 31 0.50 -7.28 1.55
C ARG A 31 1.64 -6.62 0.80
N SER A 32 2.37 -5.76 1.49
CA SER A 32 3.44 -4.93 0.93
C SER A 32 4.79 -5.42 1.42
N PHE A 33 5.74 -5.54 0.51
CA PHE A 33 7.09 -6.05 0.77
C PHE A 33 8.13 -5.08 0.22
N LEU A 34 9.29 -5.04 0.83
CA LEU A 34 10.44 -4.36 0.24
C LEU A 34 10.90 -5.13 -0.99
N LYS A 35 11.14 -4.43 -2.10
CA LYS A 35 11.56 -5.07 -3.36
C LYS A 35 12.84 -5.88 -3.24
N ASN A 36 13.76 -5.44 -2.39
CA ASN A 36 14.98 -6.16 -2.04
C ASN A 36 15.06 -6.21 -0.52
N SER A 37 14.98 -7.38 0.06
CA SER A 37 15.06 -7.60 1.51
C SER A 37 16.43 -7.26 2.12
N ASP A 38 17.47 -7.13 1.28
CA ASP A 38 18.76 -6.60 1.69
C ASP A 38 18.71 -5.09 1.83
N GLU A 39 18.61 -4.60 3.06
CA GLU A 39 18.52 -3.17 3.39
C GLU A 39 19.71 -2.35 2.84
N SER A 40 20.86 -2.98 2.62
CA SER A 40 22.05 -2.33 2.06
C SER A 40 21.93 -2.02 0.56
N ARG A 41 20.98 -2.68 -0.14
CA ARG A 41 20.70 -2.54 -1.57
C ARG A 41 19.24 -2.11 -1.85
N ALA A 42 18.50 -1.79 -0.81
CA ALA A 42 17.10 -1.42 -0.94
C ALA A 42 16.93 -0.18 -1.82
N SER A 43 16.28 -0.35 -2.96
CA SER A 43 15.90 0.76 -3.85
C SER A 43 14.86 1.70 -3.22
N GLY A 44 14.41 1.40 -2.01
CA GLY A 44 13.30 2.08 -1.36
C GLY A 44 11.93 1.79 -2.01
N GLU A 45 11.89 0.94 -3.04
CA GLU A 45 10.67 0.52 -3.71
C GLU A 45 9.94 -0.55 -2.88
N VAL A 46 8.65 -0.35 -2.67
CA VAL A 46 7.76 -1.31 -2.02
C VAL A 46 6.85 -1.93 -3.06
N VAL A 47 6.70 -3.24 -3.01
CA VAL A 47 5.95 -4.01 -4.01
C VAL A 47 4.88 -4.86 -3.35
N ALA A 48 3.84 -5.19 -4.11
CA ALA A 48 2.80 -6.11 -3.70
C ALA A 48 2.26 -6.88 -4.91
N GLU A 49 1.82 -8.10 -4.66
CA GLU A 49 1.00 -8.87 -5.57
C GLU A 49 -0.36 -9.12 -4.89
N TRP A 50 -1.43 -8.94 -5.64
CA TRP A 50 -2.77 -9.20 -5.15
C TRP A 50 -3.60 -9.90 -6.23
N LYS A 51 -4.34 -10.95 -5.83
CA LYS A 51 -5.15 -11.72 -6.77
C LYS A 51 -6.61 -11.26 -6.70
N PRO A 52 -7.16 -10.70 -7.79
CA PRO A 52 -8.56 -10.31 -7.85
C PRO A 52 -9.51 -11.48 -7.61
N GLN A 53 -10.66 -11.18 -7.01
CA GLN A 53 -11.78 -12.11 -6.90
C GLN A 53 -12.97 -11.55 -7.69
N LYS A 54 -13.79 -12.42 -8.25
CA LYS A 54 -14.94 -12.04 -9.08
C LYS A 54 -15.89 -11.06 -8.40
N LYS A 55 -16.05 -11.15 -7.08
CA LYS A 55 -16.91 -10.22 -6.29
C LYS A 55 -16.45 -8.76 -6.31
N TYR A 56 -15.22 -8.50 -6.75
CA TYR A 56 -14.65 -7.14 -6.85
C TYR A 56 -14.70 -6.57 -8.27
N GLU A 57 -15.37 -7.23 -9.20
CA GLU A 57 -15.57 -6.75 -10.56
C GLU A 57 -16.58 -5.59 -10.61
N ALA A 58 -16.30 -4.63 -11.48
CA ALA A 58 -17.27 -3.60 -11.88
C ALA A 58 -18.23 -4.17 -12.94
N PHE A 59 -17.68 -4.94 -13.86
CA PHE A 59 -18.37 -5.73 -14.88
C PHE A 59 -17.46 -6.91 -15.26
N GLU A 60 -18.01 -7.87 -15.98
CA GLU A 60 -17.34 -9.14 -16.23
C GLU A 60 -15.89 -8.98 -16.70
N GLY A 61 -14.98 -9.60 -15.94
CA GLY A 61 -13.55 -9.59 -16.22
C GLY A 61 -12.79 -8.31 -15.91
N VAL A 62 -13.43 -7.29 -15.36
CA VAL A 62 -12.80 -5.97 -15.09
C VAL A 62 -12.94 -5.55 -13.62
N LEU A 63 -11.82 -5.27 -13.00
CA LEU A 63 -11.73 -4.87 -11.61
C LEU A 63 -12.38 -3.49 -11.38
N ASN A 64 -13.13 -3.36 -10.29
CA ASN A 64 -13.79 -2.12 -9.88
C ASN A 64 -12.75 -1.03 -9.57
N GLY A 65 -13.00 0.19 -10.08
CA GLY A 65 -12.09 1.33 -9.90
C GLY A 65 -11.91 1.76 -8.43
N GLY A 66 -12.94 1.60 -7.59
CA GLY A 66 -12.85 1.85 -6.15
C GLY A 66 -11.94 0.83 -5.43
N ILE A 67 -11.95 -0.42 -5.86
CA ILE A 67 -11.02 -1.45 -5.37
C ILE A 67 -9.58 -1.11 -5.77
N ILE A 68 -9.35 -0.71 -7.02
CA ILE A 68 -8.04 -0.22 -7.48
C ILE A 68 -7.57 0.93 -6.59
N GLY A 69 -8.46 1.88 -6.29
CA GLY A 69 -8.17 2.99 -5.40
C GLY A 69 -7.76 2.55 -4.00
N THR A 70 -8.49 1.62 -3.41
CA THR A 70 -8.19 1.07 -2.08
C THR A 70 -6.83 0.36 -2.04
N LEU A 71 -6.53 -0.45 -3.06
CA LEU A 71 -5.25 -1.15 -3.16
C LEU A 71 -4.07 -0.16 -3.24
N LEU A 72 -4.18 0.85 -4.10
CA LEU A 72 -3.14 1.87 -4.27
C LEU A 72 -3.00 2.76 -3.02
N ASP A 73 -4.11 3.19 -2.41
CA ASP A 73 -4.09 3.98 -1.19
C ASP A 73 -3.36 3.24 -0.05
N CYS A 74 -3.78 2.02 0.26
CA CYS A 74 -3.15 1.24 1.32
C CYS A 74 -1.68 0.92 1.03
N HIS A 75 -1.34 0.56 -0.20
CA HIS A 75 0.03 0.23 -0.57
C HIS A 75 0.96 1.45 -0.48
N CYS A 76 0.52 2.61 -0.97
CA CYS A 76 1.26 3.86 -0.88
C CYS A 76 1.37 4.36 0.58
N ASN A 77 0.31 4.19 1.38
CA ASN A 77 0.32 4.54 2.80
C ASN A 77 1.38 3.73 3.57
N TRP A 78 1.45 2.42 3.36
CA TRP A 78 2.48 1.58 3.97
C TRP A 78 3.90 1.92 3.49
N THR A 79 4.05 2.30 2.24
CA THR A 79 5.32 2.81 1.70
C THR A 79 5.74 4.08 2.45
N ALA A 80 4.81 5.02 2.64
CA ALA A 80 5.06 6.24 3.41
C ALA A 80 5.43 5.95 4.87
N ALA A 81 4.63 5.12 5.55
CA ALA A 81 4.86 4.77 6.96
C ALA A 81 6.24 4.12 7.18
N TYR A 82 6.62 3.19 6.29
CA TYR A 82 7.94 2.56 6.33
C TYR A 82 9.08 3.56 6.17
N HIS A 83 9.00 4.43 5.18
CA HIS A 83 10.06 5.40 4.92
C HIS A 83 10.15 6.50 5.97
N LEU A 84 9.02 6.92 6.56
CA LEU A 84 9.01 7.83 7.71
C LEU A 84 9.68 7.21 8.94
N MET A 85 9.41 5.93 9.21
CA MET A 85 10.11 5.15 10.24
C MET A 85 11.62 5.15 10.02
N LYS A 86 12.06 4.83 8.79
CA LYS A 86 13.50 4.78 8.46
C LYS A 86 14.16 6.15 8.58
N ARG A 87 13.48 7.22 8.13
CA ARG A 87 13.97 8.61 8.26
C ARG A 87 14.15 9.03 9.71
N ALA A 88 13.21 8.66 10.58
CA ALA A 88 13.27 8.97 12.00
C ALA A 88 14.22 8.05 12.79
N SER A 89 14.82 7.04 12.15
CA SER A 89 15.63 6.00 12.80
C SER A 89 14.88 5.26 13.91
N GLU A 90 13.56 5.09 13.72
CA GLU A 90 12.68 4.38 14.63
C GLU A 90 12.59 2.90 14.24
N ASN A 91 12.13 2.06 15.16
CA ASN A 91 11.94 0.61 14.95
C ASN A 91 10.48 0.23 14.67
N ARG A 92 9.55 1.20 14.71
CA ARG A 92 8.13 1.04 14.38
C ARG A 92 7.67 2.20 13.50
N PRO A 93 6.83 1.92 12.48
CA PRO A 93 6.30 2.98 11.64
C PRO A 93 5.28 3.83 12.42
N PRO A 94 5.25 5.14 12.16
CA PRO A 94 4.18 5.98 12.70
C PRO A 94 2.85 5.57 12.06
N CYS A 95 1.75 5.76 12.78
CA CYS A 95 0.43 5.70 12.16
C CYS A 95 0.30 6.84 11.16
N THR A 96 0.03 6.52 9.92
CA THR A 96 -0.14 7.49 8.84
C THR A 96 -1.57 7.50 8.33
N VAL A 97 -2.03 8.66 7.90
CA VAL A 97 -3.33 8.84 7.25
C VAL A 97 -3.14 9.44 5.86
N THR A 98 -4.04 9.11 4.97
CA THR A 98 -4.08 9.68 3.63
C THR A 98 -4.65 11.08 3.71
N ALA A 99 -3.84 12.09 3.42
CA ALA A 99 -4.28 13.48 3.37
C ALA A 99 -4.87 13.84 2.00
N GLU A 100 -4.27 13.31 0.95
CA GLU A 100 -4.67 13.53 -0.44
C GLU A 100 -4.19 12.35 -1.28
N TYR A 101 -4.98 11.92 -2.25
CA TYR A 101 -4.49 11.05 -3.31
C TYR A 101 -5.28 11.25 -4.62
N ALA A 102 -4.55 11.15 -5.73
CA ALA A 102 -5.10 11.25 -7.07
C ALA A 102 -4.77 9.97 -7.84
N ILE A 103 -5.79 9.36 -8.44
CA ILE A 103 -5.68 8.13 -9.21
C ILE A 103 -6.02 8.41 -10.67
N LYS A 104 -5.19 7.88 -11.58
CA LYS A 104 -5.48 7.84 -13.00
C LYS A 104 -5.72 6.40 -13.41
N LEU A 105 -6.90 6.11 -13.93
CA LEU A 105 -7.25 4.83 -14.53
C LEU A 105 -6.92 4.90 -16.01
N LEU A 106 -5.84 4.24 -16.40
CA LEU A 106 -5.28 4.33 -17.76
C LEU A 106 -5.90 3.33 -18.72
N ARG A 107 -6.30 2.17 -18.20
CA ARG A 107 -6.95 1.09 -18.95
C ARG A 107 -7.70 0.14 -18.01
N PRO A 108 -8.67 -0.65 -18.54
CA PRO A 108 -9.33 -1.68 -17.74
C PRO A 108 -8.31 -2.65 -17.12
N THR A 109 -8.49 -2.96 -15.85
CA THR A 109 -7.65 -3.94 -15.14
C THR A 109 -8.32 -5.29 -15.18
N PRO A 110 -7.72 -6.32 -15.83
CA PRO A 110 -8.31 -7.64 -15.92
C PRO A 110 -8.31 -8.34 -14.55
N THR A 111 -9.34 -9.18 -14.30
CA THR A 111 -9.49 -9.95 -13.06
C THR A 111 -9.03 -11.40 -13.17
N ASN A 112 -8.69 -11.85 -14.36
CA ASN A 112 -8.18 -13.21 -14.62
C ASN A 112 -6.68 -13.37 -14.37
N ASP A 113 -5.99 -12.31 -13.97
CA ASP A 113 -4.56 -12.29 -13.69
C ASP A 113 -4.30 -11.58 -12.34
N SER A 114 -3.14 -11.83 -11.74
CA SER A 114 -2.69 -11.07 -10.58
C SER A 114 -2.46 -9.61 -10.94
N VAL A 115 -2.73 -8.72 -10.00
CA VAL A 115 -2.30 -7.33 -10.08
C VAL A 115 -1.03 -7.14 -9.26
N PHE A 116 -0.11 -6.35 -9.80
CA PHE A 116 1.16 -6.02 -9.18
C PHE A 116 1.20 -4.53 -8.87
N LEU A 117 1.55 -4.19 -7.64
CA LEU A 117 1.70 -2.82 -7.20
C LEU A 117 3.17 -2.52 -6.93
N SER A 118 3.57 -1.30 -7.25
CA SER A 118 4.88 -0.75 -6.93
C SER A 118 4.71 0.68 -6.46
N ALA A 119 5.41 1.06 -5.40
CA ALA A 119 5.36 2.41 -4.85
C ALA A 119 6.75 2.91 -4.45
N LYS A 120 6.98 4.22 -4.67
CA LYS A 120 8.23 4.91 -4.37
C LYS A 120 7.98 6.27 -3.74
N VAL A 121 8.89 6.67 -2.87
CA VAL A 121 8.91 8.04 -2.32
C VAL A 121 9.32 9.03 -3.40
N VAL A 122 8.54 10.09 -3.55
CA VAL A 122 8.84 11.27 -4.38
C VAL A 122 9.46 12.36 -3.53
N GLU A 123 8.84 12.64 -2.38
CA GLU A 123 9.27 13.64 -1.41
C GLU A 123 8.95 13.17 0.00
N ILE A 124 9.82 13.48 0.95
CA ILE A 124 9.63 13.12 2.34
C ILE A 124 10.16 14.21 3.27
N THR A 125 9.34 14.55 4.26
CA THR A 125 9.70 15.42 5.40
C THR A 125 9.67 14.61 6.69
N ASP A 126 9.71 15.26 7.85
CA ASP A 126 9.74 14.54 9.13
C ASP A 126 8.40 13.90 9.49
N ASP A 127 7.29 14.43 8.96
CA ASP A 127 5.92 13.97 9.30
C ASP A 127 5.05 13.61 8.09
N ARG A 128 5.55 13.76 6.85
CA ARG A 128 4.78 13.41 5.66
C ARG A 128 5.64 12.87 4.53
N ALA A 129 5.03 12.08 3.66
CA ALA A 129 5.64 11.60 2.44
C ALA A 129 4.68 11.70 1.27
N THR A 130 5.21 12.10 0.11
CA THR A 130 4.54 12.00 -1.19
C THR A 130 5.01 10.74 -1.88
N ILE A 131 4.07 9.90 -2.28
CA ILE A 131 4.34 8.57 -2.85
C ILE A 131 3.74 8.49 -4.25
N ASP A 132 4.52 7.98 -5.20
CA ASP A 132 4.02 7.54 -6.50
C ASP A 132 3.83 6.02 -6.47
N GLY A 133 2.63 5.59 -6.85
CA GLY A 133 2.26 4.19 -6.97
C GLY A 133 1.78 3.83 -8.36
N THR A 134 2.00 2.59 -8.75
CA THR A 134 1.48 1.99 -9.98
C THR A 134 0.80 0.67 -9.68
N LEU A 135 -0.24 0.37 -10.46
CA LEU A 135 -0.89 -0.93 -10.48
C LEU A 135 -0.84 -1.46 -11.92
N SER A 136 -0.31 -2.67 -12.07
CA SER A 136 -0.13 -3.34 -13.35
C SER A 136 -0.83 -4.69 -13.36
N ALA A 137 -1.34 -5.10 -14.51
CA ALA A 137 -1.86 -6.42 -14.77
C ALA A 137 -1.59 -6.82 -16.22
N GLY A 138 -1.36 -8.10 -16.49
CA GLY A 138 -1.05 -8.57 -17.84
C GLY A 138 0.17 -7.88 -18.46
N GLY A 139 1.16 -7.53 -17.65
CA GLY A 139 2.38 -6.84 -18.10
C GLY A 139 2.21 -5.36 -18.49
N LYS A 140 1.05 -4.74 -18.20
CA LYS A 140 0.74 -3.35 -18.55
C LYS A 140 0.34 -2.55 -17.30
N VAL A 141 0.78 -1.29 -17.21
CA VAL A 141 0.32 -0.36 -16.18
C VAL A 141 -1.15 0.00 -16.45
N CYS A 142 -2.03 -0.33 -15.52
CA CYS A 142 -3.47 -0.09 -15.61
C CYS A 142 -3.89 1.17 -14.86
N ALA A 143 -3.23 1.49 -13.75
CA ALA A 143 -3.51 2.68 -12.96
C ALA A 143 -2.25 3.25 -12.34
N THR A 144 -2.27 4.55 -12.05
CA THR A 144 -1.24 5.26 -11.30
C THR A 144 -1.87 6.05 -10.17
N CYS A 145 -1.10 6.27 -9.10
CA CYS A 145 -1.51 7.06 -7.95
C CYS A 145 -0.38 8.00 -7.55
N ARG A 146 -0.72 9.23 -7.20
CA ARG A 146 0.13 10.10 -6.38
C ARG A 146 -0.63 10.47 -5.12
N GLY A 147 -0.04 10.20 -3.97
CA GLY A 147 -0.67 10.46 -2.68
C GLY A 147 0.25 11.15 -1.70
N VAL A 148 -0.33 11.91 -0.77
CA VAL A 148 0.33 12.53 0.38
C VAL A 148 -0.18 11.86 1.63
N PHE A 149 0.75 11.32 2.42
CA PHE A 149 0.47 10.57 3.65
C PHE A 149 1.16 11.25 4.82
N VAL A 150 0.43 11.43 5.91
CA VAL A 150 0.88 12.22 7.07
C VAL A 150 0.90 11.36 8.32
N ALA A 151 2.02 11.39 9.05
CA ALA A 151 2.13 10.79 10.36
C ALA A 151 1.26 11.57 11.36
N VAL A 152 0.39 10.87 12.07
CA VAL A 152 -0.49 11.50 13.05
C VAL A 152 0.19 11.58 14.42
N LYS A 153 -0.17 12.62 15.17
CA LYS A 153 0.35 12.88 16.52
C LYS A 153 -0.64 12.40 17.57
N GLU A 154 -0.16 12.29 18.81
CA GLU A 154 -1.00 11.99 19.96
C GLU A 154 -2.24 12.89 20.01
N GLY A 155 -3.40 12.30 20.33
CA GLY A 155 -4.71 12.95 20.29
C GLY A 155 -5.48 12.79 18.97
N HIS A 156 -4.84 12.34 17.90
CA HIS A 156 -5.54 12.02 16.65
C HIS A 156 -6.23 10.65 16.74
N PRO A 157 -7.48 10.49 16.23
CA PRO A 157 -8.21 9.19 16.30
C PRO A 157 -7.44 7.99 15.72
N ALA A 158 -6.56 8.21 14.76
CA ALA A 158 -5.77 7.16 14.13
C ALA A 158 -4.42 6.89 14.82
N TYR A 159 -4.09 7.54 15.94
CA TYR A 159 -2.76 7.47 16.54
C TYR A 159 -2.35 6.07 17.01
N HIS A 160 -3.30 5.23 17.38
CA HIS A 160 -3.08 3.85 17.87
C HIS A 160 -3.70 2.78 16.97
N ARG A 161 -3.85 3.03 15.68
CA ARG A 161 -4.60 2.12 14.81
C ARG A 161 -3.82 0.88 14.33
N TRP A 162 -2.52 0.76 14.60
CA TRP A 162 -1.71 -0.43 14.37
C TRP A 162 -1.04 -1.05 15.58
#